data_5070c3a3dbdb525c291bb24a24e47c43
#
_entry.id   5070c3a3dbdb525c291bb24a24e47c43
#
_cell.length_a   1.000
_cell.length_b   1.000
_cell.length_c   1.000
_cell.angle_alpha   90.00
_cell.angle_beta   90.00
_cell.angle_gamma   90.00
#
_symmetry.space_group_name_H-M   'P 1'
#
loop_
_entity.id
_entity.type
_entity.pdbx_description
1 polymer ?
#
loop_
_entity_poly.entity_id
_entity_poly.type
_entity_poly.pdbx_seq_one_letter_code
_entity_poly.pdbx_strand_id
1 'polypeptide(L)'
;MNRIFISLMITLLLVGFSGCGQKKSTMHPLVVATPERPSGQEDVIQLTAPKMDTVRVGFIGLGMRGPGAVVRFTHIPGIQIKALCDIRQECVEKAQNILKEAGLPEAMTYYGDENSWKQLCERDDIDLVYVATDWKHHAEMGVYAMEHGKHVAIEVPAAMTLEEIWSLINTSERTRKHCMQLENCVYDFFELTTLNMAQQGVFGEILHVEGAYIHNLEDYWSSYWNNWRMDYNRNNRGDIYATHGIGPACQLLNIHRGDRMKTL
;
A
#
# COMPACT_ATOMS: atom_id res chain seq x y z
N MET A 1 -67.14 -23.40 13.18
CA MET A 1 -65.93 -22.63 13.62
C MET A 1 -64.68 -22.94 12.81
N ASN A 2 -64.49 -24.10 12.22
CA ASN A 2 -63.18 -24.43 11.56
C ASN A 2 -62.96 -23.90 10.14
N ARG A 3 -63.99 -23.48 9.42
CA ARG A 3 -63.81 -22.96 8.04
C ARG A 3 -63.38 -21.50 7.96
N ILE A 4 -63.78 -20.69 8.92
CA ILE A 4 -63.42 -19.27 8.97
C ILE A 4 -61.97 -19.11 9.40
N PHE A 5 -61.46 -19.93 10.32
CA PHE A 5 -60.04 -19.92 10.76
C PHE A 5 -59.08 -20.35 9.66
N ILE A 6 -59.41 -21.34 8.84
CA ILE A 6 -58.58 -21.81 7.74
C ILE A 6 -58.53 -20.75 6.62
N SER A 7 -59.64 -20.04 6.35
CA SER A 7 -59.67 -18.98 5.35
C SER A 7 -58.85 -17.76 5.78
N LEU A 8 -58.87 -17.41 7.07
CA LEU A 8 -58.04 -16.32 7.61
C LEU A 8 -56.55 -16.63 7.60
N MET A 9 -56.19 -17.88 7.90
CA MET A 9 -54.75 -18.31 7.84
C MET A 9 -54.20 -18.32 6.40
N ILE A 10 -55.02 -18.73 5.42
CA ILE A 10 -54.59 -18.72 4.01
C ILE A 10 -54.46 -17.29 3.49
N THR A 11 -55.34 -16.36 3.92
CA THR A 11 -55.24 -14.96 3.55
C THR A 11 -54.04 -14.28 4.18
N LEU A 12 -53.67 -14.58 5.43
CA LEU A 12 -52.45 -14.12 6.07
C LEU A 12 -51.16 -14.65 5.41
N LEU A 13 -51.16 -15.91 4.95
CA LEU A 13 -50.04 -16.51 4.21
C LEU A 13 -49.85 -15.85 2.82
N LEU A 14 -50.93 -15.45 2.15
CA LEU A 14 -50.87 -14.80 0.84
C LEU A 14 -50.42 -13.34 0.90
N VAL A 15 -50.71 -12.63 2.00
CA VAL A 15 -50.25 -11.25 2.21
C VAL A 15 -48.75 -11.21 2.61
N GLY A 16 -48.20 -12.28 3.21
CA GLY A 16 -46.80 -12.36 3.59
C GLY A 16 -45.81 -12.52 2.42
N PHE A 17 -46.29 -12.88 1.21
CA PHE A 17 -45.43 -13.07 0.04
C PHE A 17 -45.40 -11.86 -0.93
N SER A 18 -46.14 -10.83 -0.67
CA SER A 18 -46.22 -9.66 -1.58
C SER A 18 -45.17 -8.56 -1.26
N GLY A 19 -44.29 -8.78 -0.34
CA GLY A 19 -43.38 -7.76 0.23
C GLY A 19 -41.91 -7.77 -0.24
N CYS A 20 -41.49 -8.75 -1.03
CA CYS A 20 -40.13 -8.76 -1.60
C CYS A 20 -40.15 -8.32 -3.07
N GLY A 21 -40.61 -7.11 -3.32
CA GLY A 21 -40.21 -6.40 -4.52
C GLY A 21 -38.72 -6.09 -4.41
N GLN A 22 -37.86 -6.98 -4.93
CA GLN A 22 -36.48 -6.62 -5.19
C GLN A 22 -36.50 -5.38 -6.09
N LYS A 23 -36.28 -4.19 -5.50
CA LYS A 23 -35.81 -3.06 -6.28
C LYS A 23 -34.54 -3.56 -6.94
N LYS A 24 -34.60 -3.89 -8.23
CA LYS A 24 -33.40 -4.06 -9.04
C LYS A 24 -32.64 -2.74 -8.88
N SER A 25 -31.66 -2.72 -8.00
CA SER A 25 -30.66 -1.69 -8.00
C SER A 25 -30.03 -1.76 -9.38
N THR A 26 -30.35 -0.82 -10.23
CA THR A 26 -29.59 -0.59 -11.46
C THR A 26 -28.25 -0.02 -11.03
N MET A 27 -27.36 -0.90 -10.52
CA MET A 27 -25.98 -0.51 -10.37
C MET A 27 -25.45 -0.27 -11.77
N HIS A 28 -25.31 0.99 -12.12
CA HIS A 28 -24.52 1.35 -13.30
C HIS A 28 -23.08 0.99 -13.01
N PRO A 29 -22.39 0.24 -13.87
CA PRO A 29 -20.98 -0.07 -13.66
C PRO A 29 -20.21 1.23 -13.57
N LEU A 30 -19.39 1.37 -12.54
CA LEU A 30 -18.43 2.47 -12.46
C LEU A 30 -17.39 2.24 -13.55
N VAL A 31 -17.38 3.10 -14.56
CA VAL A 31 -16.37 3.07 -15.62
C VAL A 31 -15.27 4.05 -15.25
N VAL A 32 -14.11 3.53 -14.91
CA VAL A 32 -12.91 4.33 -14.66
C VAL A 32 -12.15 4.45 -15.96
N ALA A 33 -11.96 5.68 -16.44
CA ALA A 33 -11.17 5.93 -17.63
C ALA A 33 -9.69 5.58 -17.35
N THR A 34 -9.12 4.71 -18.18
CA THR A 34 -7.68 4.46 -18.18
C THR A 34 -7.01 5.50 -19.07
N PRO A 35 -6.06 6.30 -18.55
CA PRO A 35 -5.34 7.25 -19.39
C PRO A 35 -4.57 6.52 -20.49
N GLU A 36 -4.50 7.13 -21.66
CA GLU A 36 -3.65 6.61 -22.73
C GLU A 36 -2.17 6.71 -22.32
N ARG A 37 -1.43 5.63 -22.57
CA ARG A 37 0.02 5.66 -22.37
C ARG A 37 0.66 6.57 -23.43
N PRO A 38 1.51 7.53 -23.03
CA PRO A 38 2.23 8.36 -23.98
C PRO A 38 3.03 7.54 -25.00
N SER A 39 3.12 8.01 -26.23
CA SER A 39 3.88 7.32 -27.29
C SER A 39 5.35 7.13 -26.88
N GLY A 40 5.84 5.90 -27.02
CA GLY A 40 7.21 5.52 -26.65
C GLY A 40 7.44 5.27 -25.15
N GLN A 41 6.40 5.38 -24.30
CA GLN A 41 6.48 4.99 -22.91
C GLN A 41 6.22 3.49 -22.78
N GLU A 42 7.17 2.78 -22.17
CA GLU A 42 7.11 1.33 -21.94
C GLU A 42 6.75 1.04 -20.50
N ASP A 43 6.04 -0.07 -20.25
CA ASP A 43 5.76 -0.50 -18.90
C ASP A 43 7.04 -0.89 -18.12
N VAL A 44 6.89 -1.06 -16.80
CA VAL A 44 7.98 -1.39 -15.88
C VAL A 44 7.83 -2.79 -15.29
N ILE A 45 6.97 -3.65 -15.85
CA ILE A 45 6.69 -4.99 -15.29
C ILE A 45 7.97 -5.84 -15.25
N GLN A 46 8.85 -5.70 -16.20
CA GLN A 46 10.14 -6.40 -16.28
C GLN A 46 11.34 -5.45 -16.17
N LEU A 47 11.14 -4.29 -15.57
CA LEU A 47 12.23 -3.35 -15.36
C LEU A 47 13.32 -3.99 -14.49
N THR A 48 14.55 -3.91 -14.97
CA THR A 48 15.74 -4.29 -14.21
C THR A 48 16.63 -3.08 -13.99
N ALA A 49 17.35 -3.08 -12.89
CA ALA A 49 18.40 -2.10 -12.62
C ALA A 49 19.77 -2.78 -12.69
N PRO A 50 20.84 -2.06 -13.03
CA PRO A 50 22.20 -2.58 -12.91
C PRO A 50 22.47 -3.07 -11.48
N LYS A 51 23.23 -4.17 -11.36
CA LYS A 51 23.66 -4.65 -10.05
C LYS A 51 24.47 -3.58 -9.33
N MET A 52 24.12 -3.33 -8.08
CA MET A 52 24.86 -2.45 -7.17
C MET A 52 25.40 -3.29 -6.00
N ASP A 53 26.67 -3.11 -5.67
CA ASP A 53 27.28 -3.76 -4.49
C ASP A 53 26.79 -3.10 -3.19
N THR A 54 26.44 -1.84 -3.26
CA THR A 54 25.86 -1.07 -2.15
C THR A 54 24.70 -0.22 -2.65
N VAL A 55 23.56 -0.34 -1.99
CA VAL A 55 22.38 0.53 -2.21
C VAL A 55 22.35 1.59 -1.13
N ARG A 56 22.43 2.86 -1.53
CA ARG A 56 22.45 4.01 -0.66
C ARG A 56 21.02 4.51 -0.45
N VAL A 57 20.55 4.52 0.80
CA VAL A 57 19.15 4.74 1.14
C VAL A 57 18.94 6.04 1.91
N GLY A 58 17.92 6.79 1.52
CA GLY A 58 17.36 7.91 2.28
C GLY A 58 15.96 7.55 2.82
N PHE A 59 15.69 7.88 4.07
CA PHE A 59 14.39 7.65 4.71
C PHE A 59 13.64 8.97 4.89
N ILE A 60 12.38 8.99 4.48
CA ILE A 60 11.45 10.11 4.69
C ILE A 60 10.26 9.60 5.50
N GLY A 61 10.05 10.21 6.68
CA GLY A 61 9.03 9.77 7.64
C GLY A 61 9.58 8.78 8.67
N LEU A 62 9.85 9.30 9.87
CA LEU A 62 10.46 8.56 10.98
C LEU A 62 9.54 8.52 12.21
N GLY A 63 8.23 8.58 11.95
CA GLY A 63 7.20 8.52 12.98
C GLY A 63 6.94 7.10 13.48
N MET A 64 5.81 6.51 13.07
CA MET A 64 5.37 5.20 13.58
C MET A 64 6.12 4.02 12.91
N ARG A 65 6.18 3.98 11.58
CA ARG A 65 6.74 2.84 10.81
C ARG A 65 8.23 3.02 10.52
N GLY A 66 8.66 4.26 10.28
CA GLY A 66 10.03 4.60 9.88
C GLY A 66 11.12 4.03 10.77
N PRO A 67 11.08 4.20 12.10
CA PRO A 67 12.12 3.67 12.98
C PRO A 67 12.29 2.16 12.88
N GLY A 68 11.18 1.41 12.82
CA GLY A 68 11.22 -0.03 12.60
C GLY A 68 11.80 -0.43 11.25
N ALA A 69 11.57 0.39 10.21
CA ALA A 69 12.20 0.17 8.92
C ALA A 69 13.70 0.45 8.98
N VAL A 70 14.13 1.54 9.61
CA VAL A 70 15.56 1.84 9.83
C VAL A 70 16.26 0.67 10.53
N VAL A 71 15.68 0.15 11.64
CA VAL A 71 16.23 -1.03 12.32
C VAL A 71 16.40 -2.22 11.37
N ARG A 72 15.37 -2.57 10.60
CA ARG A 72 15.46 -3.70 9.65
C ARG A 72 16.56 -3.49 8.61
N PHE A 73 16.71 -2.28 8.11
CA PHE A 73 17.71 -1.96 7.09
C PHE A 73 19.16 -2.02 7.63
N THR A 74 19.39 -1.85 8.93
CA THR A 74 20.73 -2.05 9.53
C THR A 74 21.22 -3.50 9.43
N HIS A 75 20.32 -4.46 9.23
CA HIS A 75 20.62 -5.89 9.13
C HIS A 75 20.71 -6.42 7.70
N ILE A 76 20.47 -5.57 6.68
CA ILE A 76 20.51 -5.99 5.27
C ILE A 76 21.92 -5.76 4.72
N PRO A 77 22.64 -6.80 4.31
CA PRO A 77 23.96 -6.63 3.68
C PRO A 77 23.86 -5.78 2.40
N GLY A 78 24.84 -4.93 2.16
CA GLY A 78 24.89 -4.08 0.98
C GLY A 78 24.00 -2.84 1.06
N ILE A 79 23.43 -2.52 2.23
CA ILE A 79 22.70 -1.26 2.46
C ILE A 79 23.60 -0.25 3.17
N GLN A 80 23.51 1.01 2.74
CA GLN A 80 24.08 2.15 3.44
C GLN A 80 23.02 3.23 3.61
N ILE A 81 22.67 3.55 4.86
CA ILE A 81 21.73 4.63 5.17
C ILE A 81 22.48 5.96 5.11
N LYS A 82 22.11 6.82 4.16
CA LYS A 82 22.81 8.09 3.86
C LYS A 82 22.10 9.31 4.40
N ALA A 83 20.76 9.24 4.53
CA ALA A 83 19.96 10.39 4.95
C ALA A 83 18.70 9.97 5.71
N LEU A 84 18.33 10.79 6.69
CA LEU A 84 17.16 10.65 7.54
C LEU A 84 16.35 11.94 7.53
N CYS A 85 15.05 11.87 7.24
CA CYS A 85 14.18 13.03 7.15
C CYS A 85 12.86 12.79 7.90
N ASP A 86 12.49 13.70 8.76
CA ASP A 86 11.14 13.86 9.35
C ASP A 86 10.95 15.35 9.67
N ILE A 87 9.73 15.84 9.63
CA ILE A 87 9.44 17.22 10.02
C ILE A 87 9.81 17.49 11.50
N ARG A 88 9.76 16.46 12.33
CA ARG A 88 10.06 16.50 13.76
C ARG A 88 11.49 16.08 14.03
N GLN A 89 12.27 16.96 14.61
CA GLN A 89 13.67 16.74 14.94
C GLN A 89 13.87 15.50 15.84
N GLU A 90 13.01 15.31 16.85
CA GLU A 90 13.12 14.18 17.78
C GLU A 90 12.97 12.82 17.11
N CYS A 91 12.25 12.74 15.98
CA CYS A 91 12.13 11.52 15.20
C CYS A 91 13.42 11.20 14.46
N VAL A 92 14.06 12.22 13.90
CA VAL A 92 15.35 12.09 13.23
C VAL A 92 16.44 11.69 14.22
N GLU A 93 16.49 12.31 15.39
CA GLU A 93 17.45 12.00 16.46
C GLU A 93 17.30 10.53 16.93
N LYS A 94 16.07 10.05 17.11
CA LYS A 94 15.81 8.64 17.44
C LYS A 94 16.33 7.69 16.36
N ALA A 95 16.10 7.99 15.09
CA ALA A 95 16.60 7.18 13.99
C ALA A 95 18.14 7.20 13.90
N GLN A 96 18.76 8.36 14.17
CA GLN A 96 20.22 8.47 14.23
C GLN A 96 20.81 7.63 15.37
N ASN A 97 20.14 7.58 16.53
CA ASN A 97 20.56 6.74 17.64
C ASN A 97 20.51 5.23 17.27
N ILE A 98 19.51 4.80 16.47
CA ILE A 98 19.47 3.43 15.95
C ILE A 98 20.74 3.11 15.14
N LEU A 99 21.18 4.02 14.27
CA LEU A 99 22.41 3.82 13.49
C LEU A 99 23.63 3.74 14.41
N LYS A 100 23.73 4.61 15.39
CA LYS A 100 24.80 4.63 16.37
C LYS A 100 24.86 3.34 17.19
N GLU A 101 23.72 2.85 17.67
CA GLU A 101 23.63 1.57 18.41
C GLU A 101 24.01 0.37 17.56
N ALA A 102 23.71 0.43 16.25
CA ALA A 102 24.15 -0.59 15.28
C ALA A 102 25.62 -0.45 14.85
N GLY A 103 26.36 0.53 15.35
CA GLY A 103 27.75 0.79 14.97
C GLY A 103 27.92 1.27 13.53
N LEU A 104 26.89 1.86 12.95
CA LEU A 104 26.88 2.39 11.58
C LEU A 104 27.27 3.87 11.53
N PRO A 105 27.76 4.36 10.39
CA PRO A 105 28.04 5.79 10.20
C PRO A 105 26.80 6.65 10.39
N GLU A 106 27.01 7.87 10.85
CA GLU A 106 25.95 8.89 10.91
C GLU A 106 25.41 9.21 9.50
N ALA A 107 24.09 9.36 9.42
CA ALA A 107 23.41 9.80 8.23
C ALA A 107 23.19 11.32 8.26
N MET A 108 23.12 11.97 7.10
CA MET A 108 22.69 13.36 7.00
C MET A 108 21.25 13.50 7.47
N THR A 109 20.94 14.57 8.19
CA THR A 109 19.62 14.78 8.79
C THR A 109 18.92 15.99 8.19
N TYR A 110 17.60 15.86 7.98
CA TYR A 110 16.72 16.90 7.45
C TYR A 110 15.47 16.98 8.33
N TYR A 111 15.13 18.15 8.84
CA TYR A 111 13.96 18.35 9.71
C TYR A 111 13.54 19.84 9.78
N GLY A 112 12.36 20.09 10.37
CA GLY A 112 11.88 21.43 10.73
C GLY A 112 11.20 22.20 9.60
N ASP A 113 11.25 21.73 8.35
CA ASP A 113 10.58 22.33 7.20
C ASP A 113 9.83 21.26 6.43
N GLU A 114 8.61 21.57 6.00
CA GLU A 114 7.74 20.65 5.25
C GLU A 114 8.34 20.20 3.90
N ASN A 115 9.30 20.96 3.36
CA ASN A 115 9.98 20.66 2.11
C ASN A 115 11.40 20.09 2.29
N SER A 116 11.85 19.86 3.52
CA SER A 116 13.21 19.32 3.79
C SER A 116 13.48 18.00 3.08
N TRP A 117 12.44 17.18 2.85
CA TRP A 117 12.54 15.91 2.13
C TRP A 117 12.99 16.07 0.66
N LYS A 118 12.73 17.22 0.03
CA LYS A 118 13.19 17.51 -1.35
C LYS A 118 14.71 17.52 -1.42
N GLN A 119 15.37 18.15 -0.45
CA GLN A 119 16.83 18.17 -0.37
C GLN A 119 17.42 16.77 -0.26
N LEU A 120 16.75 15.85 0.44
CA LEU A 120 17.13 14.44 0.49
C LEU A 120 17.02 13.78 -0.89
N CYS A 121 15.92 14.01 -1.61
CA CYS A 121 15.71 13.44 -2.94
C CYS A 121 16.69 13.98 -3.99
N GLU A 122 17.18 15.20 -3.84
CA GLU A 122 18.12 15.87 -4.75
C GLU A 122 19.58 15.40 -4.59
N ARG A 123 19.89 14.61 -3.58
CA ARG A 123 21.27 14.15 -3.33
C ARG A 123 21.74 13.12 -4.37
N ASP A 124 22.96 13.27 -4.85
CA ASP A 124 23.57 12.33 -5.82
C ASP A 124 24.08 11.02 -5.16
N ASP A 125 24.18 11.00 -3.84
CA ASP A 125 24.66 9.85 -3.09
C ASP A 125 23.52 8.99 -2.49
N ILE A 126 22.32 9.07 -3.05
CA ILE A 126 21.14 8.23 -2.74
C ILE A 126 20.67 7.51 -3.99
N ASP A 127 20.43 6.21 -3.88
CA ASP A 127 19.91 5.35 -4.95
C ASP A 127 18.43 5.02 -4.73
N LEU A 128 18.02 4.87 -3.46
CA LEU A 128 16.67 4.48 -3.04
C LEU A 128 16.13 5.42 -1.98
N VAL A 129 14.93 5.91 -2.17
CA VAL A 129 14.18 6.67 -1.16
C VAL A 129 13.09 5.77 -0.57
N TYR A 130 13.09 5.63 0.76
CA TYR A 130 12.04 4.96 1.53
C TYR A 130 11.08 6.00 2.09
N VAL A 131 9.78 5.90 1.74
CA VAL A 131 8.74 6.85 2.14
C VAL A 131 7.79 6.20 3.14
N ALA A 132 7.69 6.76 4.35
CA ALA A 132 6.83 6.29 5.43
C ALA A 132 6.17 7.45 6.21
N THR A 133 5.73 8.46 5.49
CA THR A 133 5.05 9.64 6.02
C THR A 133 3.56 9.38 6.29
N ASP A 134 2.74 10.40 6.30
CA ASP A 134 1.30 10.25 6.19
C ASP A 134 0.90 9.94 4.74
N TRP A 135 -0.27 9.34 4.58
CA TRP A 135 -0.73 8.83 3.28
C TRP A 135 -0.88 9.88 2.18
N LYS A 136 -1.17 11.12 2.56
CA LYS A 136 -1.40 12.23 1.61
C LYS A 136 -0.15 12.62 0.84
N HIS A 137 1.01 12.39 1.41
CA HIS A 137 2.28 12.81 0.81
C HIS A 137 3.04 11.67 0.13
N HIS A 138 2.58 10.43 0.26
CA HIS A 138 3.25 9.26 -0.29
C HIS A 138 3.50 9.39 -1.80
N ALA A 139 2.45 9.68 -2.57
CA ALA A 139 2.56 9.75 -4.02
C ALA A 139 3.42 10.93 -4.48
N GLU A 140 3.24 12.13 -3.89
CA GLU A 140 4.04 13.30 -4.22
C GLU A 140 5.54 13.04 -4.00
N MET A 141 5.90 12.51 -2.83
CA MET A 141 7.28 12.20 -2.50
C MET A 141 7.88 11.11 -3.39
N GLY A 142 7.07 10.09 -3.73
CA GLY A 142 7.48 9.03 -4.65
C GLY A 142 7.76 9.54 -6.05
N VAL A 143 6.87 10.37 -6.59
CA VAL A 143 7.02 11.01 -7.91
C VAL A 143 8.28 11.89 -7.93
N TYR A 144 8.42 12.78 -6.95
CA TYR A 144 9.57 13.68 -6.87
C TYR A 144 10.91 12.93 -6.77
N ALA A 145 10.97 11.88 -5.95
CA ALA A 145 12.16 11.05 -5.83
C ALA A 145 12.54 10.39 -7.17
N MET A 146 11.57 9.83 -7.90
CA MET A 146 11.82 9.23 -9.21
C MET A 146 12.26 10.25 -10.26
N GLU A 147 11.69 11.45 -10.24
CA GLU A 147 12.10 12.57 -11.13
C GLU A 147 13.54 13.02 -10.87
N HIS A 148 14.03 12.85 -9.64
CA HIS A 148 15.43 13.11 -9.26
C HIS A 148 16.31 11.85 -9.36
N GLY A 149 15.88 10.86 -10.13
CA GLY A 149 16.68 9.69 -10.49
C GLY A 149 16.78 8.61 -9.41
N LYS A 150 15.92 8.62 -8.39
CA LYS A 150 15.92 7.62 -7.31
C LYS A 150 14.93 6.50 -7.60
N HIS A 151 15.23 5.29 -7.18
CA HIS A 151 14.22 4.27 -6.95
C HIS A 151 13.42 4.63 -5.71
N VAL A 152 12.18 4.15 -5.61
CA VAL A 152 11.34 4.48 -4.46
C VAL A 152 10.62 3.25 -3.91
N ALA A 153 10.59 3.17 -2.59
CA ALA A 153 9.84 2.20 -1.81
C ALA A 153 8.87 2.96 -0.89
N ILE A 154 7.59 2.76 -1.06
CA ILE A 154 6.53 3.55 -0.41
C ILE A 154 5.71 2.65 0.51
N GLU A 155 5.54 3.03 1.77
CA GLU A 155 4.64 2.36 2.71
C GLU A 155 3.18 2.41 2.22
N VAL A 156 2.39 1.48 2.71
CA VAL A 156 0.98 1.28 2.35
C VAL A 156 0.08 2.37 2.99
N PRO A 157 -0.87 2.89 2.22
CA PRO A 157 -1.07 2.82 0.78
C PRO A 157 -0.14 3.78 0.03
N ALA A 158 0.35 3.39 -1.13
CA ALA A 158 1.25 4.23 -1.92
C ALA A 158 0.56 5.48 -2.51
N ALA A 159 -0.76 5.45 -2.66
CA ALA A 159 -1.57 6.54 -3.21
C ALA A 159 -2.99 6.51 -2.63
N MET A 160 -3.66 7.65 -2.65
CA MET A 160 -5.01 7.86 -2.11
C MET A 160 -6.06 8.14 -3.19
N THR A 161 -5.63 8.50 -4.38
CA THR A 161 -6.51 8.82 -5.52
C THR A 161 -6.06 8.10 -6.78
N LEU A 162 -6.96 8.00 -7.77
CA LEU A 162 -6.62 7.42 -9.08
C LEU A 162 -5.56 8.24 -9.81
N GLU A 163 -5.61 9.55 -9.69
CA GLU A 163 -4.65 10.47 -10.27
C GLU A 163 -3.25 10.23 -9.70
N GLU A 164 -3.14 10.03 -8.39
CA GLU A 164 -1.88 9.70 -7.71
C GLU A 164 -1.34 8.34 -8.17
N ILE A 165 -2.21 7.31 -8.30
CA ILE A 165 -1.83 6.00 -8.81
C ILE A 165 -1.22 6.13 -10.21
N TRP A 166 -1.90 6.84 -11.12
CA TRP A 166 -1.41 7.06 -12.47
C TRP A 166 -0.15 7.91 -12.51
N SER A 167 -0.03 8.88 -11.62
CA SER A 167 1.19 9.69 -11.49
C SER A 167 2.40 8.84 -11.13
N LEU A 168 2.27 7.94 -10.15
CA LEU A 168 3.33 7.00 -9.78
C LEU A 168 3.72 6.07 -10.92
N ILE A 169 2.72 5.46 -11.59
CA ILE A 169 2.95 4.53 -12.70
C ILE A 169 3.65 5.26 -13.86
N ASN A 170 3.07 6.37 -14.32
CA ASN A 170 3.62 7.13 -15.46
C ASN A 170 5.02 7.67 -15.17
N THR A 171 5.28 8.10 -13.93
CA THR A 171 6.62 8.58 -13.56
C THR A 171 7.62 7.44 -13.53
N SER A 172 7.26 6.29 -12.98
CA SER A 172 8.11 5.09 -13.00
C SER A 172 8.45 4.66 -14.44
N GLU A 173 7.45 4.61 -15.32
CA GLU A 173 7.63 4.27 -16.74
C GLU A 173 8.53 5.29 -17.46
N ARG A 174 8.30 6.58 -17.26
CA ARG A 174 9.05 7.67 -17.89
C ARG A 174 10.50 7.77 -17.41
N THR A 175 10.72 7.62 -16.11
CA THR A 175 12.05 7.76 -15.50
C THR A 175 12.84 6.46 -15.46
N ARG A 176 12.19 5.33 -15.77
CA ARG A 176 12.76 3.98 -15.65
C ARG A 176 13.31 3.70 -14.26
N LYS A 177 12.56 4.15 -13.22
CA LYS A 177 12.88 3.88 -11.82
C LYS A 177 11.86 2.93 -11.20
N HIS A 178 12.32 2.00 -10.38
CA HIS A 178 11.44 1.14 -9.61
C HIS A 178 10.60 1.99 -8.65
N CYS A 179 9.29 1.72 -8.64
CA CYS A 179 8.34 2.24 -7.67
C CYS A 179 7.65 1.05 -7.03
N MET A 180 7.97 0.77 -5.78
CA MET A 180 7.43 -0.38 -5.06
C MET A 180 6.55 0.08 -3.90
N GLN A 181 5.27 -0.35 -3.90
CA GLN A 181 4.48 -0.32 -2.69
C GLN A 181 4.92 -1.44 -1.76
N LEU A 182 5.19 -1.11 -0.51
CA LEU A 182 5.71 -2.05 0.49
C LEU A 182 4.57 -2.84 1.15
N GLU A 183 3.89 -3.66 0.35
CA GLU A 183 2.83 -4.53 0.82
C GLU A 183 3.43 -5.73 1.57
N ASN A 184 3.49 -5.63 2.89
CA ASN A 184 4.19 -6.59 3.72
C ASN A 184 3.47 -7.93 3.86
N CYS A 185 2.13 -7.96 3.81
CA CYS A 185 1.38 -9.20 4.02
C CYS A 185 1.65 -10.26 2.95
N VAL A 186 2.01 -9.88 1.73
CA VAL A 186 2.41 -10.86 0.69
C VAL A 186 3.69 -11.63 1.03
N TYR A 187 4.48 -11.15 2.00
CA TYR A 187 5.76 -11.74 2.41
C TYR A 187 5.69 -12.42 3.79
N ASP A 188 4.52 -12.46 4.41
CA ASP A 188 4.35 -13.17 5.67
C ASP A 188 4.43 -14.70 5.44
N PHE A 189 4.81 -15.42 6.48
CA PHE A 189 5.09 -16.86 6.38
C PHE A 189 3.90 -17.66 5.82
N PHE A 190 2.69 -17.34 6.25
CA PHE A 190 1.48 -18.03 5.81
C PHE A 190 1.21 -17.78 4.33
N GLU A 191 1.28 -16.53 3.89
CA GLU A 191 1.02 -16.12 2.51
C GLU A 191 2.06 -16.69 1.55
N LEU A 192 3.35 -16.62 1.90
CA LEU A 192 4.43 -17.21 1.10
C LEU A 192 4.32 -18.74 1.04
N THR A 193 3.94 -19.39 2.14
CA THR A 193 3.73 -20.84 2.15
C THR A 193 2.56 -21.21 1.25
N THR A 194 1.44 -20.50 1.36
CA THR A 194 0.25 -20.74 0.53
C THR A 194 0.56 -20.51 -0.95
N LEU A 195 1.30 -19.43 -1.28
CA LEU A 195 1.73 -19.16 -2.65
C LEU A 195 2.63 -20.28 -3.20
N ASN A 196 3.59 -20.76 -2.41
CA ASN A 196 4.44 -21.88 -2.81
C ASN A 196 3.64 -23.16 -3.05
N MET A 197 2.67 -23.47 -2.17
CA MET A 197 1.77 -24.62 -2.36
C MET A 197 0.94 -24.50 -3.64
N ALA A 198 0.44 -23.28 -3.93
CA ALA A 198 -0.31 -23.01 -5.16
C ALA A 198 0.58 -23.23 -6.40
N GLN A 199 1.80 -22.73 -6.39
CA GLN A 199 2.78 -22.89 -7.47
C GLN A 199 3.20 -24.35 -7.68
N GLN A 200 3.19 -25.16 -6.64
CA GLN A 200 3.41 -26.62 -6.71
C GLN A 200 2.17 -27.40 -7.14
N GLY A 201 1.05 -26.74 -7.40
CA GLY A 201 -0.21 -27.38 -7.83
C GLY A 201 -0.96 -28.13 -6.72
N VAL A 202 -0.61 -27.92 -5.45
CA VAL A 202 -1.24 -28.62 -4.31
C VAL A 202 -2.75 -28.37 -4.25
N PHE A 203 -3.20 -27.18 -4.64
CA PHE A 203 -4.63 -26.82 -4.63
C PHE A 203 -5.37 -27.12 -5.94
N GLY A 204 -4.66 -27.61 -6.97
CA GLY A 204 -5.21 -27.73 -8.31
C GLY A 204 -5.50 -26.37 -8.95
N GLU A 205 -6.57 -26.29 -9.74
CA GLU A 205 -7.03 -25.03 -10.33
C GLU A 205 -7.69 -24.15 -9.24
N ILE A 206 -7.18 -22.95 -9.05
CA ILE A 206 -7.71 -22.01 -8.04
C ILE A 206 -8.87 -21.24 -8.65
N LEU A 207 -10.08 -21.48 -8.13
CA LEU A 207 -11.32 -20.87 -8.63
C LEU A 207 -11.75 -19.65 -7.82
N HIS A 208 -11.32 -19.56 -6.54
CA HIS A 208 -11.72 -18.51 -5.62
C HIS A 208 -10.64 -18.28 -4.58
N VAL A 209 -10.41 -17.01 -4.24
CA VAL A 209 -9.53 -16.59 -3.15
C VAL A 209 -10.27 -15.55 -2.33
N GLU A 210 -10.20 -15.67 -1.02
CA GLU A 210 -10.68 -14.66 -0.08
C GLU A 210 -9.53 -14.18 0.78
N GLY A 211 -9.33 -12.87 0.86
CA GLY A 211 -8.35 -12.21 1.71
C GLY A 211 -9.03 -11.20 2.60
N ALA A 212 -8.64 -11.13 3.87
CA ALA A 212 -9.16 -10.15 4.82
C ALA A 212 -8.04 -9.63 5.73
N TYR A 213 -8.09 -8.34 6.05
CA TYR A 213 -7.23 -7.71 7.03
C TYR A 213 -8.09 -7.14 8.16
N ILE A 214 -8.17 -7.89 9.24
CA ILE A 214 -9.11 -7.62 10.35
C ILE A 214 -8.34 -7.51 11.65
N HIS A 215 -8.44 -6.37 12.34
CA HIS A 215 -7.81 -6.13 13.62
C HIS A 215 -8.79 -5.54 14.65
N ASN A 216 -8.65 -5.98 15.90
CA ASN A 216 -9.16 -5.19 17.02
C ASN A 216 -8.20 -4.02 17.26
N LEU A 217 -8.67 -2.78 17.06
CA LEU A 217 -7.87 -1.58 17.25
C LEU A 217 -8.04 -0.94 18.64
N GLU A 218 -8.77 -1.57 19.56
CA GLU A 218 -9.08 -0.99 20.86
C GLU A 218 -7.82 -0.59 21.62
N ASP A 219 -6.80 -1.43 21.63
CA ASP A 219 -5.52 -1.18 22.32
C ASP A 219 -4.70 -0.04 21.67
N TYR A 220 -5.00 0.30 20.43
CA TYR A 220 -4.28 1.32 19.67
C TYR A 220 -4.96 2.70 19.67
N TRP A 221 -6.16 2.83 20.22
CA TRP A 221 -6.94 4.08 20.17
C TRP A 221 -6.20 5.24 20.81
N SER A 222 -5.48 5.03 21.91
CA SER A 222 -4.70 6.07 22.58
C SER A 222 -3.58 6.62 21.68
N SER A 223 -2.94 5.77 20.89
CA SER A 223 -1.87 6.17 19.96
C SER A 223 -2.41 6.83 18.69
N TYR A 224 -3.68 6.60 18.35
CA TYR A 224 -4.34 7.23 17.20
C TYR A 224 -5.00 8.57 17.55
N TRP A 225 -5.21 8.84 18.82
CA TRP A 225 -5.77 10.10 19.29
C TRP A 225 -4.84 11.25 18.92
N ASN A 226 -5.39 12.30 18.29
CA ASN A 226 -4.62 13.42 17.70
C ASN A 226 -3.61 13.02 16.62
N ASN A 227 -3.83 11.90 15.94
CA ASN A 227 -3.02 11.44 14.83
C ASN A 227 -3.81 11.61 13.52
N TRP A 228 -3.11 11.91 12.42
CA TRP A 228 -3.69 12.02 11.09
C TRP A 228 -4.55 10.80 10.67
N ARG A 229 -4.24 9.60 11.19
CA ARG A 229 -5.04 8.39 10.97
C ARG A 229 -6.45 8.51 11.56
N MET A 230 -6.61 9.12 12.72
CA MET A 230 -7.92 9.35 13.32
C MET A 230 -8.74 10.31 12.48
N ASP A 231 -8.12 11.38 11.99
CA ASP A 231 -8.80 12.35 11.11
C ASP A 231 -9.21 11.70 9.80
N TYR A 232 -8.35 10.84 9.24
CA TYR A 232 -8.71 10.07 8.05
C TYR A 232 -9.91 9.17 8.31
N ASN A 233 -9.91 8.40 9.40
CA ASN A 233 -11.01 7.49 9.75
C ASN A 233 -12.33 8.19 10.04
N ARG A 234 -12.30 9.43 10.53
CA ARG A 234 -13.50 10.25 10.75
C ARG A 234 -14.15 10.70 9.45
N ASN A 235 -13.34 10.98 8.44
CA ASN A 235 -13.77 11.64 7.21
C ASN A 235 -13.97 10.65 6.05
N ASN A 236 -13.45 9.44 6.15
CA ASN A 236 -13.51 8.43 5.09
C ASN A 236 -14.20 7.16 5.60
N ARG A 237 -14.97 6.54 4.69
CA ARG A 237 -15.63 5.26 4.93
C ARG A 237 -15.06 4.24 3.96
N GLY A 238 -14.93 3.01 4.40
CA GLY A 238 -14.46 1.89 3.60
C GLY A 238 -13.18 1.28 4.15
N ASP A 239 -12.65 0.34 3.42
CA ASP A 239 -11.42 -0.36 3.76
C ASP A 239 -10.19 0.54 3.49
N ILE A 240 -9.39 0.75 4.52
CA ILE A 240 -8.21 1.60 4.47
C ILE A 240 -6.98 0.82 3.98
N TYR A 241 -6.96 -0.48 4.24
CA TYR A 241 -5.84 -1.38 3.96
C TYR A 241 -6.25 -2.56 3.07
N ALA A 242 -7.13 -2.33 2.10
CA ALA A 242 -7.54 -3.35 1.12
C ALA A 242 -6.34 -4.07 0.47
N THR A 243 -5.20 -3.40 0.36
CA THR A 243 -3.96 -3.97 -0.16
C THR A 243 -3.49 -5.20 0.60
N HIS A 244 -3.68 -5.26 1.92
CA HIS A 244 -3.26 -6.40 2.74
C HIS A 244 -4.07 -7.67 2.47
N GLY A 245 -5.33 -7.55 2.06
CA GLY A 245 -6.13 -8.68 1.60
C GLY A 245 -5.95 -8.98 0.11
N ILE A 246 -5.95 -7.93 -0.72
CA ILE A 246 -5.89 -8.06 -2.19
C ILE A 246 -4.51 -8.46 -2.69
N GLY A 247 -3.43 -8.04 -2.01
CA GLY A 247 -2.06 -8.33 -2.39
C GLY A 247 -1.78 -9.83 -2.48
N PRO A 248 -1.97 -10.62 -1.40
CA PRO A 248 -1.84 -12.07 -1.43
C PRO A 248 -2.77 -12.73 -2.46
N ALA A 249 -4.03 -12.27 -2.57
CA ALA A 249 -4.98 -12.79 -3.56
C ALA A 249 -4.48 -12.60 -5.00
N CYS A 250 -3.92 -11.42 -5.32
CA CYS A 250 -3.34 -11.13 -6.63
C CYS A 250 -2.12 -12.02 -6.93
N GLN A 251 -1.30 -12.35 -5.93
CA GLN A 251 -0.18 -13.27 -6.11
C GLN A 251 -0.66 -14.70 -6.43
N LEU A 252 -1.67 -15.19 -5.70
CA LEU A 252 -2.22 -16.54 -5.90
C LEU A 252 -2.91 -16.69 -7.26
N LEU A 253 -3.59 -15.65 -7.73
CA LEU A 253 -4.31 -15.64 -9.01
C LEU A 253 -3.45 -15.18 -10.18
N ASN A 254 -2.15 -14.97 -10.03
CA ASN A 254 -1.23 -14.48 -11.07
C ASN A 254 -1.72 -13.20 -11.78
N ILE A 255 -2.34 -12.28 -11.07
CA ILE A 255 -2.81 -11.01 -11.63
C ILE A 255 -1.63 -10.24 -12.23
N HIS A 256 -1.76 -9.78 -13.47
CA HIS A 256 -0.72 -9.21 -14.34
C HIS A 256 0.44 -10.17 -14.71
N ARG A 257 0.30 -11.46 -14.41
CA ARG A 257 1.29 -12.50 -14.74
C ARG A 257 0.67 -13.68 -15.48
N GLY A 258 -0.41 -13.46 -16.20
CA GLY A 258 -1.19 -14.47 -16.93
C GLY A 258 -2.69 -14.29 -16.76
N ASP A 259 -3.12 -13.65 -15.68
CA ASP A 259 -4.51 -13.28 -15.43
C ASP A 259 -4.67 -11.77 -15.22
N ARG A 260 -5.91 -11.29 -15.16
CA ARG A 260 -6.26 -9.87 -14.97
C ARG A 260 -7.57 -9.69 -14.25
N MET A 261 -7.71 -8.61 -13.51
CA MET A 261 -9.01 -8.17 -13.00
C MET A 261 -9.90 -7.74 -14.17
N LYS A 262 -11.12 -8.23 -14.22
CA LYS A 262 -12.10 -7.89 -15.27
C LYS A 262 -13.17 -6.93 -14.76
N THR A 263 -13.61 -7.12 -13.53
CA THR A 263 -14.60 -6.30 -12.85
C THR A 263 -14.23 -6.17 -11.38
N LEU A 264 -14.57 -5.05 -10.77
CA LEU A 264 -14.44 -4.78 -9.34
C LEU A 264 -15.83 -4.45 -8.77
#